data_087e34ec11f7c5815242abfcd4184b5c
#
_entry.id   087e34ec11f7c5815242abfcd4184b5c
#
_cell.length_a   1.000
_cell.length_b   1.000
_cell.length_c   1.000
_cell.angle_alpha   90.00
_cell.angle_beta   90.00
_cell.angle_gamma   90.00
#
_symmetry.space_group_name_H-M   'P 1'
#
loop_
_entity.id
_entity.type
_entity.pdbx_description
1 polymer ?
#
loop_
_entity_poly.entity_id
_entity_poly.type
_entity_poly.pdbx_seq_one_letter_code
_entity_poly.pdbx_strand_id
1 'polypeptide(L)'
;MTKYFLKDTPLAELERQMMTPPNFSPRGGGQTVLCRFRYRPEDVVCKHCTEYRRGGCTEEVCPWLEERVEAGTVTYTSLTAKFYRKWLGTALGERIQELLRGKQSIAYYDHGHASRLALYTLFLARRWSDHRALAAMYLLTATETLRRCAIPRVFDLWGIDIRSWSTVRTLSEQEYVLFQAAKGIWQSQRTVTIPELCDRKLVEDKTLELILNAALIAHYGRAMLAFDRLEGRA
;
A
#
# COMPACT_ATOMS: atom_id res chain seq x y z
N MET A 1 -13.72 4.74 6.58
CA MET A 1 -14.95 3.95 6.46
C MET A 1 -14.72 2.64 7.17
N THR A 2 -15.55 2.29 8.13
CA THR A 2 -15.51 0.97 8.77
C THR A 2 -16.07 -0.03 7.78
N LYS A 3 -15.28 -1.04 7.41
CA LYS A 3 -15.76 -2.15 6.59
C LYS A 3 -16.44 -3.15 7.50
N TYR A 4 -17.59 -3.64 7.09
CA TYR A 4 -18.30 -4.71 7.77
C TYR A 4 -17.94 -6.03 7.07
N PHE A 5 -17.40 -6.97 7.80
CA PHE A 5 -17.00 -8.28 7.28
C PHE A 5 -18.20 -9.13 6.86
N LEU A 6 -19.31 -8.99 7.58
CA LEU A 6 -20.56 -9.74 7.35
C LEU A 6 -21.61 -8.93 6.59
N LYS A 7 -21.21 -7.80 5.97
CA LYS A 7 -22.10 -7.01 5.13
C LYS A 7 -22.74 -7.91 4.06
N ASP A 8 -24.02 -7.73 3.82
CA ASP A 8 -24.81 -8.51 2.85
C ASP A 8 -25.02 -10.00 3.25
N THR A 9 -24.76 -10.35 4.51
CA THR A 9 -25.12 -11.65 5.10
C THR A 9 -26.24 -11.49 6.13
N PRO A 10 -26.95 -12.59 6.51
CA PRO A 10 -27.92 -12.57 7.61
C PRO A 10 -27.34 -12.16 8.95
N LEU A 11 -26.00 -12.15 9.10
CA LEU A 11 -25.30 -11.80 10.33
C LEU A 11 -24.82 -10.33 10.36
N ALA A 12 -25.11 -9.53 9.32
CA ALA A 12 -24.70 -8.13 9.23
C ALA A 12 -25.22 -7.28 10.42
N GLU A 13 -26.43 -7.56 10.88
CA GLU A 13 -27.00 -6.85 12.03
C GLU A 13 -26.29 -7.23 13.33
N LEU A 14 -25.94 -8.50 13.50
CA LEU A 14 -25.18 -8.96 14.66
C LEU A 14 -23.78 -8.31 14.69
N GLU A 15 -23.09 -8.25 13.54
CA GLU A 15 -21.80 -7.53 13.42
C GLU A 15 -21.95 -6.06 13.84
N ARG A 16 -22.99 -5.37 13.37
CA ARG A 16 -23.28 -3.98 13.74
C ARG A 16 -23.52 -3.82 15.24
N GLN A 17 -24.29 -4.73 15.85
CA GLN A 17 -24.52 -4.71 17.30
C GLN A 17 -23.23 -4.96 18.09
N MET A 18 -22.39 -5.89 17.66
CA MET A 18 -21.10 -6.17 18.30
C MET A 18 -20.11 -5.01 18.18
N MET A 19 -20.20 -4.22 17.11
CA MET A 19 -19.36 -3.04 16.90
C MET A 19 -19.88 -1.80 17.61
N THR A 20 -21.12 -1.82 18.11
CA THR A 20 -21.72 -0.72 18.87
C THR A 20 -21.59 -1.03 20.36
N PRO A 21 -20.86 -0.22 21.15
CA PRO A 21 -20.74 -0.44 22.57
C PRO A 21 -22.12 -0.50 23.24
N PRO A 22 -22.36 -1.43 24.17
CA PRO A 22 -23.59 -1.47 24.95
C PRO A 22 -23.83 -0.11 25.66
N ASN A 23 -25.04 0.41 25.58
CA ASN A 23 -25.43 1.71 26.19
C ASN A 23 -24.67 2.93 25.62
N PHE A 24 -24.16 2.84 24.42
CA PHE A 24 -23.57 3.98 23.73
C PHE A 24 -24.68 4.97 23.33
N SER A 25 -24.74 6.10 24.03
CA SER A 25 -25.55 7.26 23.63
C SER A 25 -24.59 8.35 23.13
N PRO A 26 -24.78 8.90 21.93
CA PRO A 26 -24.02 10.06 21.49
C PRO A 26 -24.27 11.20 22.49
N ARG A 27 -23.24 11.60 23.21
CA ARG A 27 -23.35 12.79 24.07
C ARG A 27 -23.35 14.00 23.15
N GLY A 28 -24.40 14.81 23.20
CA GLY A 28 -24.43 16.12 22.55
C GLY A 28 -23.26 16.94 23.05
N GLY A 29 -22.27 17.20 22.19
CA GLY A 29 -21.03 17.86 22.57
C GLY A 29 -19.76 17.29 21.89
N GLY A 30 -19.88 16.34 20.99
CA GLY A 30 -18.84 16.03 19.99
C GLY A 30 -17.70 15.11 20.39
N GLN A 31 -17.76 14.40 21.51
CA GLN A 31 -16.82 13.31 21.76
C GLN A 31 -17.37 11.98 21.25
N THR A 32 -16.91 11.57 20.08
CA THR A 32 -17.16 10.23 19.55
C THR A 32 -16.12 9.28 20.16
N VAL A 33 -16.56 8.38 21.03
CA VAL A 33 -15.72 7.27 21.47
C VAL A 33 -15.70 6.25 20.34
N LEU A 34 -14.61 6.23 19.58
CA LEU A 34 -14.37 5.20 18.56
C LEU A 34 -13.92 3.93 19.26
N CYS A 35 -14.83 3.00 19.45
CA CYS A 35 -14.46 1.62 19.77
C CYS A 35 -13.79 1.03 18.53
N ARG A 36 -12.47 0.88 18.54
CA ARG A 36 -11.75 0.20 17.48
C ARG A 36 -11.90 -1.29 17.69
N PHE A 37 -12.76 -1.90 16.88
CA PHE A 37 -12.76 -3.34 16.71
C PHE A 37 -11.40 -3.76 16.16
N ARG A 38 -10.77 -4.76 16.78
CA ARG A 38 -9.54 -5.38 16.27
C ARG A 38 -9.89 -6.77 15.81
N TYR A 39 -9.57 -7.03 14.54
CA TYR A 39 -9.74 -8.36 13.98
C TYR A 39 -8.76 -9.33 14.62
N ARG A 40 -9.28 -10.50 14.98
CA ARG A 40 -8.51 -11.64 15.46
C ARG A 40 -8.38 -12.68 14.35
N PRO A 41 -7.42 -13.63 14.44
CA PRO A 41 -7.26 -14.67 13.42
C PRO A 41 -8.55 -15.44 13.10
N GLU A 42 -9.37 -15.72 14.12
CA GLU A 42 -10.66 -16.41 14.00
C GLU A 42 -11.72 -15.60 13.25
N ASP A 43 -11.64 -14.26 13.28
CA ASP A 43 -12.62 -13.39 12.63
C ASP A 43 -12.43 -13.33 11.11
N VAL A 44 -11.20 -13.61 10.64
CA VAL A 44 -10.80 -13.45 9.22
C VAL A 44 -10.57 -14.77 8.50
N VAL A 45 -11.15 -15.85 9.00
CA VAL A 45 -11.06 -17.18 8.37
C VAL A 45 -11.86 -17.20 7.08
N CYS A 46 -11.24 -17.68 5.99
CA CYS A 46 -11.86 -17.71 4.66
C CYS A 46 -13.24 -18.38 4.62
N LYS A 47 -13.51 -19.39 5.46
CA LYS A 47 -14.84 -20.06 5.54
C LYS A 47 -15.99 -19.10 5.89
N HIS A 48 -15.69 -17.95 6.52
CA HIS A 48 -16.68 -16.93 6.87
C HIS A 48 -16.76 -15.80 5.83
N CYS A 49 -15.90 -15.85 4.79
CA CYS A 49 -15.86 -14.84 3.75
C CYS A 49 -16.90 -15.12 2.67
N THR A 50 -17.61 -14.07 2.23
CA THR A 50 -18.61 -14.17 1.15
C THR A 50 -18.02 -14.56 -0.19
N GLU A 51 -16.72 -14.26 -0.42
CA GLU A 51 -15.99 -14.60 -1.64
C GLU A 51 -15.47 -16.05 -1.65
N TYR A 52 -15.50 -16.72 -0.49
CA TYR A 52 -15.06 -18.11 -0.38
C TYR A 52 -16.21 -19.05 -0.67
N ARG A 53 -16.20 -19.68 -1.85
CA ARG A 53 -17.27 -20.59 -2.29
C ARG A 53 -16.70 -21.92 -2.71
N ARG A 54 -17.41 -23.02 -2.40
CA ARG A 54 -17.08 -24.39 -2.82
C ARG A 54 -15.63 -24.81 -2.49
N GLY A 55 -15.09 -24.34 -1.35
CA GLY A 55 -13.75 -24.69 -0.92
C GLY A 55 -12.61 -23.87 -1.51
N GLY A 56 -12.90 -22.76 -2.21
CA GLY A 56 -11.91 -21.87 -2.81
C GLY A 56 -12.34 -20.42 -2.91
N CYS A 57 -11.36 -19.55 -3.17
CA CYS A 57 -11.56 -18.14 -3.46
C CYS A 57 -10.96 -17.86 -4.85
N THR A 58 -11.70 -17.17 -5.70
CA THR A 58 -11.27 -16.81 -7.06
C THR A 58 -10.58 -15.44 -7.12
N GLU A 59 -10.63 -14.67 -6.04
CA GLU A 59 -10.02 -13.35 -5.98
C GLU A 59 -8.49 -13.43 -6.01
N GLU A 60 -7.86 -12.70 -6.92
CA GLU A 60 -6.40 -12.61 -7.03
C GLU A 60 -5.82 -11.90 -5.80
N VAL A 61 -6.46 -10.83 -5.37
CA VAL A 61 -6.15 -10.08 -4.15
C VAL A 61 -7.33 -10.16 -3.21
N CYS A 62 -7.08 -10.63 -2.00
CA CYS A 62 -8.11 -10.75 -0.97
C CYS A 62 -8.74 -9.37 -0.68
N PRO A 63 -10.06 -9.18 -0.82
CA PRO A 63 -10.72 -7.91 -0.51
C PRO A 63 -10.63 -7.52 0.97
N TRP A 64 -10.38 -8.49 1.85
CA TRP A 64 -10.21 -8.34 3.29
C TRP A 64 -8.74 -8.40 3.73
N LEU A 65 -7.82 -8.01 2.82
CA LEU A 65 -6.38 -8.15 3.09
C LEU A 65 -5.92 -7.25 4.24
N GLU A 66 -6.46 -6.04 4.37
CA GLU A 66 -6.10 -5.10 5.45
C GLU A 66 -6.48 -5.68 6.83
N GLU A 67 -7.67 -6.26 6.93
CA GLU A 67 -8.17 -6.92 8.14
C GLU A 67 -7.36 -8.17 8.49
N ARG A 68 -6.95 -8.93 7.49
CA ARG A 68 -6.10 -10.13 7.68
C ARG A 68 -4.68 -9.76 8.11
N VAL A 69 -4.14 -8.65 7.61
CA VAL A 69 -2.87 -8.09 8.08
C VAL A 69 -3.02 -7.64 9.53
N GLU A 70 -4.09 -6.91 9.87
CA GLU A 70 -4.37 -6.47 11.25
C GLU A 70 -4.49 -7.67 12.21
N ALA A 71 -5.13 -8.74 11.78
CA ALA A 71 -5.27 -9.98 12.53
C ALA A 71 -3.99 -10.84 12.60
N GLY A 72 -2.92 -10.46 11.90
CA GLY A 72 -1.66 -11.22 11.88
C GLY A 72 -1.71 -12.53 11.09
N THR A 73 -2.77 -12.79 10.31
CA THR A 73 -2.91 -14.01 9.51
C THR A 73 -2.16 -13.95 8.17
N VAL A 74 -1.72 -12.77 7.78
CA VAL A 74 -0.91 -12.52 6.58
C VAL A 74 0.28 -11.67 6.97
N THR A 75 1.48 -12.09 6.55
CA THR A 75 2.72 -11.38 6.82
C THR A 75 3.23 -10.67 5.58
N TYR A 76 4.01 -9.60 5.76
CA TYR A 76 4.72 -8.91 4.68
C TYR A 76 5.54 -9.89 3.84
N THR A 77 6.31 -10.77 4.50
CA THR A 77 7.13 -11.79 3.84
C THR A 77 6.32 -12.74 2.97
N SER A 78 5.11 -13.14 3.42
CA SER A 78 4.24 -14.03 2.63
C SER A 78 3.72 -13.37 1.36
N LEU A 79 3.37 -12.08 1.42
CA LEU A 79 2.91 -11.31 0.26
C LEU A 79 4.04 -11.04 -0.73
N THR A 80 5.22 -10.65 -0.24
CA THR A 80 6.39 -10.43 -1.09
C THR A 80 6.83 -11.69 -1.80
N ALA A 81 6.90 -12.83 -1.10
CA ALA A 81 7.25 -14.12 -1.69
C ALA A 81 6.24 -14.55 -2.77
N LYS A 82 4.93 -14.35 -2.52
CA LYS A 82 3.88 -14.64 -3.50
C LYS A 82 4.02 -13.76 -4.75
N PHE A 83 4.17 -12.44 -4.56
CA PHE A 83 4.20 -11.47 -5.66
C PHE A 83 5.43 -11.61 -6.54
N TYR A 84 6.61 -11.79 -5.92
CA TYR A 84 7.87 -11.89 -6.64
C TYR A 84 8.26 -13.32 -7.07
N ARG A 85 7.39 -14.30 -6.83
CA ARG A 85 7.63 -15.72 -7.18
C ARG A 85 8.10 -15.92 -8.63
N LYS A 86 7.55 -15.17 -9.56
CA LYS A 86 7.88 -15.25 -10.99
C LYS A 86 9.32 -14.84 -11.35
N TRP A 87 10.01 -14.15 -10.42
CA TRP A 87 11.39 -13.68 -10.62
C TRP A 87 12.43 -14.62 -10.01
N LEU A 88 12.01 -15.68 -9.32
CA LEU A 88 12.92 -16.66 -8.73
C LEU A 88 13.84 -17.27 -9.79
N GLY A 89 15.13 -17.40 -9.45
CA GLY A 89 16.15 -17.92 -10.37
C GLY A 89 16.62 -16.94 -11.45
N THR A 90 16.25 -15.66 -11.37
CA THR A 90 16.78 -14.59 -12.22
C THR A 90 17.67 -13.65 -11.40
N ALA A 91 18.60 -12.93 -12.08
CA ALA A 91 19.46 -11.94 -11.43
C ALA A 91 18.66 -10.88 -10.65
N LEU A 92 17.52 -10.42 -11.18
CA LEU A 92 16.63 -9.52 -10.47
C LEU A 92 16.01 -10.22 -9.25
N GLY A 93 15.62 -11.49 -9.37
CA GLY A 93 15.05 -12.27 -8.27
C GLY A 93 16.03 -12.46 -7.12
N GLU A 94 17.29 -12.71 -7.37
CA GLU A 94 18.35 -12.80 -6.36
C GLU A 94 18.48 -11.46 -5.61
N ARG A 95 18.53 -10.35 -6.35
CA ARG A 95 18.60 -9.01 -5.78
C ARG A 95 17.38 -8.68 -4.94
N ILE A 96 16.17 -9.02 -5.41
CA ILE A 96 14.92 -8.86 -4.65
C ILE A 96 14.97 -9.65 -3.34
N GLN A 97 15.39 -10.93 -3.39
CA GLN A 97 15.49 -11.75 -2.19
C GLN A 97 16.49 -11.19 -1.17
N GLU A 98 17.61 -10.67 -1.63
CA GLU A 98 18.61 -10.02 -0.77
C GLU A 98 18.02 -8.80 -0.05
N LEU A 99 17.37 -7.90 -0.80
CA LEU A 99 16.82 -6.64 -0.28
C LEU A 99 15.64 -6.84 0.66
N LEU A 100 14.78 -7.82 0.40
CA LEU A 100 13.58 -8.05 1.18
C LEU A 100 13.80 -9.09 2.31
N ARG A 101 14.99 -9.64 2.45
CA ARG A 101 15.31 -10.60 3.51
C ARG A 101 15.15 -9.97 4.90
N GLY A 102 14.32 -10.60 5.73
CA GLY A 102 14.06 -10.16 7.10
C GLY A 102 13.20 -8.90 7.24
N LYS A 103 12.72 -8.33 6.14
CA LYS A 103 11.80 -7.19 6.20
C LYS A 103 10.41 -7.65 6.62
N GLN A 104 9.76 -6.85 7.46
CA GLN A 104 8.41 -7.12 7.98
C GLN A 104 7.38 -6.06 7.57
N SER A 105 7.85 -4.93 7.05
CA SER A 105 7.02 -3.82 6.56
C SER A 105 7.62 -3.17 5.32
N ILE A 106 6.94 -2.18 4.76
CA ILE A 106 7.46 -1.37 3.67
C ILE A 106 8.59 -0.46 4.15
N ALA A 107 9.56 -0.19 3.27
CA ALA A 107 10.63 0.74 3.54
C ALA A 107 10.20 2.20 3.31
N TYR A 108 10.79 3.11 4.06
CA TYR A 108 10.70 4.55 3.81
C TYR A 108 12.08 5.12 3.47
N TYR A 109 12.12 6.11 2.58
CA TYR A 109 13.37 6.72 2.16
C TYR A 109 14.10 7.39 3.32
N ASP A 110 13.37 8.17 4.12
CA ASP A 110 13.84 8.87 5.31
C ASP A 110 12.71 8.98 6.35
N HIS A 111 13.03 9.55 7.52
CA HIS A 111 12.06 9.73 8.61
C HIS A 111 10.86 10.60 8.23
N GLY A 112 11.00 11.49 7.25
CA GLY A 112 9.91 12.36 6.79
C GLY A 112 9.01 11.73 5.73
N HIS A 113 9.43 10.63 5.10
CA HIS A 113 8.72 10.05 3.96
C HIS A 113 7.28 9.63 4.33
N ALA A 114 7.11 8.92 5.44
CA ALA A 114 5.78 8.50 5.91
C ALA A 114 4.84 9.70 6.14
N SER A 115 5.36 10.77 6.76
CA SER A 115 4.58 11.99 7.01
C SER A 115 4.24 12.73 5.71
N ARG A 116 5.19 12.82 4.78
CA ARG A 116 4.93 13.39 3.45
C ARG A 116 3.85 12.62 2.70
N LEU A 117 3.93 11.28 2.71
CA LEU A 117 2.92 10.43 2.10
C LEU A 117 1.55 10.65 2.76
N ALA A 118 1.48 10.70 4.09
CA ALA A 118 0.25 10.88 4.85
C ALA A 118 -0.51 12.17 4.47
N LEU A 119 0.21 13.28 4.25
CA LEU A 119 -0.40 14.54 3.82
C LEU A 119 -1.19 14.38 2.51
N TYR A 120 -0.61 13.70 1.51
CA TYR A 120 -1.27 13.51 0.21
C TYR A 120 -2.35 12.43 0.27
N THR A 121 -2.20 11.45 1.13
CA THR A 121 -3.20 10.41 1.30
C THR A 121 -4.51 10.93 1.91
N LEU A 122 -4.47 11.95 2.71
CA LEU A 122 -5.68 12.64 3.19
C LEU A 122 -6.46 13.31 2.03
N PHE A 123 -5.77 13.91 1.07
CA PHE A 123 -6.40 14.51 -0.12
C PHE A 123 -6.93 13.46 -1.10
N LEU A 124 -6.26 12.32 -1.20
CA LEU A 124 -6.69 11.19 -2.03
C LEU A 124 -7.78 10.33 -1.38
N ALA A 125 -8.22 10.63 -0.16
CA ALA A 125 -9.15 9.78 0.62
C ALA A 125 -10.43 9.39 -0.13
N ARG A 126 -10.91 10.21 -1.06
CA ARG A 126 -12.05 9.90 -1.94
C ARG A 126 -11.71 8.95 -3.10
N ARG A 127 -10.42 8.75 -3.43
CA ARG A 127 -9.90 7.92 -4.55
C ARG A 127 -8.97 6.80 -4.10
N TRP A 128 -9.03 6.42 -2.84
CA TRP A 128 -8.19 5.38 -2.25
C TRP A 128 -8.35 3.98 -2.88
N SER A 129 -9.35 3.78 -3.72
CA SER A 129 -9.49 2.55 -4.50
C SER A 129 -8.46 2.42 -5.62
N ASP A 130 -7.79 3.51 -6.00
CA ASP A 130 -6.73 3.45 -7.02
C ASP A 130 -5.37 3.17 -6.36
N HIS A 131 -5.01 1.89 -6.34
CA HIS A 131 -3.74 1.42 -5.80
C HIS A 131 -2.52 2.00 -6.55
N ARG A 132 -2.66 2.28 -7.85
CA ARG A 132 -1.58 2.86 -8.66
C ARG A 132 -1.33 4.31 -8.28
N ALA A 133 -2.39 5.07 -8.01
CA ALA A 133 -2.26 6.42 -7.49
C ALA A 133 -1.50 6.44 -6.16
N LEU A 134 -1.85 5.53 -5.24
CA LEU A 134 -1.18 5.39 -3.95
C LEU A 134 0.29 5.02 -4.12
N ALA A 135 0.61 4.07 -5.00
CA ALA A 135 1.96 3.64 -5.28
C ALA A 135 2.81 4.75 -5.93
N ALA A 136 2.24 5.49 -6.88
CA ALA A 136 2.89 6.63 -7.49
C ALA A 136 3.18 7.74 -6.44
N MET A 137 2.22 8.06 -5.59
CA MET A 137 2.40 9.04 -4.51
C MET A 137 3.44 8.58 -3.48
N TYR A 138 3.50 7.29 -3.15
CA TYR A 138 4.53 6.74 -2.30
C TYR A 138 5.93 7.04 -2.87
N LEU A 139 6.17 6.83 -4.17
CA LEU A 139 7.46 7.16 -4.78
C LEU A 139 7.72 8.66 -4.89
N LEU A 140 6.72 9.45 -5.29
CA LEU A 140 6.87 10.91 -5.47
C LEU A 140 7.08 11.66 -4.15
N THR A 141 6.75 11.07 -3.02
CA THR A 141 6.98 11.64 -1.69
C THR A 141 8.24 11.12 -1.02
N ALA A 142 9.03 10.27 -1.68
CA ALA A 142 10.21 9.62 -1.12
C ALA A 142 11.24 10.65 -0.61
N THR A 143 11.53 11.69 -1.38
CA THR A 143 12.40 12.80 -0.96
C THR A 143 11.66 14.13 -1.00
N GLU A 144 12.16 15.10 -0.24
CA GLU A 144 11.60 16.46 -0.26
C GLU A 144 11.82 17.13 -1.61
N THR A 145 12.98 16.90 -2.27
CA THR A 145 13.28 17.42 -3.60
C THR A 145 12.29 16.89 -4.62
N LEU A 146 12.10 15.55 -4.64
CA LEU A 146 11.17 14.91 -5.57
C LEU A 146 9.74 15.41 -5.34
N ARG A 147 9.30 15.50 -4.09
CA ARG A 147 8.00 16.05 -3.71
C ARG A 147 7.78 17.46 -4.26
N ARG A 148 8.74 18.37 -4.03
CA ARG A 148 8.64 19.78 -4.48
C ARG A 148 8.66 19.92 -6.00
N CYS A 149 9.47 19.11 -6.67
CA CYS A 149 9.66 19.23 -8.11
C CYS A 149 8.58 18.52 -8.92
N ALA A 150 8.12 17.35 -8.47
CA ALA A 150 7.21 16.51 -9.24
C ALA A 150 5.73 16.75 -8.89
N ILE A 151 5.38 16.78 -7.61
CA ILE A 151 3.97 16.78 -7.19
C ILE A 151 3.19 17.99 -7.73
N PRO A 152 3.67 19.25 -7.69
CA PRO A 152 2.93 20.38 -8.23
C PRO A 152 2.65 20.30 -9.75
N ARG A 153 3.37 19.41 -10.44
CA ARG A 153 3.25 19.22 -11.89
C ARG A 153 2.35 18.07 -12.28
N VAL A 154 2.21 17.07 -11.39
CA VAL A 154 1.47 15.85 -11.70
C VAL A 154 0.23 15.65 -10.82
N PHE A 155 0.07 16.48 -9.78
CA PHE A 155 -1.03 16.39 -8.83
C PHE A 155 -1.77 17.73 -8.74
N ASP A 156 -3.07 17.67 -8.91
CA ASP A 156 -3.99 18.77 -8.67
C ASP A 156 -5.13 18.36 -7.70
N LEU A 157 -6.07 19.26 -7.45
CA LEU A 157 -7.24 19.01 -6.60
C LEU A 157 -8.13 17.85 -7.11
N TRP A 158 -7.98 17.48 -8.37
CA TRP A 158 -8.77 16.43 -9.04
C TRP A 158 -8.04 15.09 -9.09
N GLY A 159 -6.75 15.07 -8.78
CA GLY A 159 -5.92 13.86 -8.74
C GLY A 159 -4.60 13.98 -9.49
N ILE A 160 -4.14 12.88 -10.07
CA ILE A 160 -2.88 12.82 -10.82
C ILE A 160 -3.19 13.11 -12.30
N ASP A 161 -2.60 14.19 -12.84
CA ASP A 161 -2.68 14.51 -14.27
C ASP A 161 -1.48 13.90 -15.01
N ILE A 162 -1.78 12.96 -15.91
CA ILE A 162 -0.78 12.27 -16.72
C ILE A 162 -0.08 13.20 -17.71
N ARG A 163 -0.75 14.26 -18.17
CA ARG A 163 -0.21 15.17 -19.18
C ARG A 163 0.93 16.04 -18.67
N SER A 164 0.98 16.25 -17.36
CA SER A 164 1.97 17.11 -16.71
C SER A 164 3.28 16.41 -16.34
N TRP A 165 3.45 15.14 -16.69
CA TRP A 165 4.70 14.38 -16.46
C TRP A 165 5.85 14.81 -17.38
N SER A 166 5.97 16.11 -17.67
CA SER A 166 7.05 16.68 -18.43
C SER A 166 8.35 16.72 -17.60
N THR A 167 9.49 16.80 -18.29
CA THR A 167 10.84 16.68 -17.78
C THR A 167 11.09 17.50 -16.50
N VAL A 168 11.46 16.86 -15.42
CA VAL A 168 11.93 17.49 -14.18
C VAL A 168 13.46 17.51 -14.21
N ARG A 169 14.05 18.68 -14.40
CA ARG A 169 15.50 18.85 -14.66
C ARG A 169 16.40 18.91 -13.43
N THR A 170 15.82 18.96 -12.22
CA THR A 170 16.57 19.24 -10.97
C THR A 170 16.69 18.02 -10.05
N LEU A 171 16.33 16.83 -10.53
CA LEU A 171 16.43 15.60 -9.76
C LEU A 171 17.81 14.99 -9.84
N SER A 172 18.25 14.35 -8.76
CA SER A 172 19.37 13.42 -8.80
C SER A 172 19.04 12.20 -9.66
N GLU A 173 20.04 11.40 -10.02
CA GLU A 173 19.83 10.18 -10.82
C GLU A 173 18.84 9.24 -10.16
N GLN A 174 18.97 8.99 -8.84
CA GLN A 174 18.08 8.11 -8.10
C GLN A 174 16.66 8.68 -7.97
N GLU A 175 16.52 9.98 -7.76
CA GLU A 175 15.22 10.64 -7.74
C GLU A 175 14.55 10.59 -9.12
N TYR A 176 15.33 10.69 -10.19
CA TYR A 176 14.81 10.54 -11.55
C TYR A 176 14.31 9.12 -11.81
N VAL A 177 15.02 8.09 -11.34
CA VAL A 177 14.57 6.70 -11.42
C VAL A 177 13.26 6.49 -10.66
N LEU A 178 13.13 7.04 -9.44
CA LEU A 178 11.88 6.99 -8.66
C LEU A 178 10.73 7.69 -9.40
N PHE A 179 11.00 8.84 -10.01
CA PHE A 179 10.02 9.57 -10.82
C PHE A 179 9.56 8.75 -12.04
N GLN A 180 10.50 8.13 -12.77
CA GLN A 180 10.16 7.27 -13.91
C GLN A 180 9.37 6.04 -13.46
N ALA A 181 9.74 5.41 -12.35
CA ALA A 181 9.00 4.28 -11.80
C ALA A 181 7.57 4.68 -11.40
N ALA A 182 7.38 5.83 -10.75
CA ALA A 182 6.07 6.36 -10.41
C ALA A 182 5.20 6.60 -11.65
N LYS A 183 5.79 7.21 -12.69
CA LYS A 183 5.15 7.41 -13.99
C LYS A 183 4.74 6.07 -14.62
N GLY A 184 5.65 5.10 -14.63
CA GLY A 184 5.40 3.78 -15.21
C GLY A 184 4.26 3.05 -14.52
N ILE A 185 4.22 3.08 -13.19
CA ILE A 185 3.14 2.47 -12.39
C ILE A 185 1.80 3.15 -12.71
N TRP A 186 1.78 4.49 -12.73
CA TRP A 186 0.55 5.24 -13.00
C TRP A 186 0.01 4.99 -14.40
N GLN A 187 0.89 5.04 -15.41
CA GLN A 187 0.53 4.87 -16.81
C GLN A 187 0.42 3.41 -17.26
N SER A 188 0.74 2.45 -16.40
CA SER A 188 0.89 1.02 -16.75
C SER A 188 1.90 0.80 -17.90
N GLN A 189 2.99 1.56 -17.89
CA GLN A 189 4.04 1.53 -18.91
C GLN A 189 5.38 1.10 -18.30
N ARG A 190 6.23 0.51 -19.12
CA ARG A 190 7.59 0.15 -18.72
C ARG A 190 8.52 1.33 -18.93
N THR A 191 8.68 2.18 -17.92
CA THR A 191 9.57 3.34 -17.94
C THR A 191 10.94 3.06 -17.35
N VAL A 192 11.05 2.02 -16.52
CA VAL A 192 12.31 1.45 -16.02
C VAL A 192 12.36 -0.01 -16.44
N THR A 193 13.46 -0.42 -17.04
CA THR A 193 13.64 -1.76 -17.62
C THR A 193 14.23 -2.74 -16.61
N ILE A 194 14.03 -4.05 -16.83
CA ILE A 194 14.59 -5.10 -15.98
C ILE A 194 16.13 -5.06 -15.93
N PRO A 195 16.86 -4.88 -17.07
CA PRO A 195 18.31 -4.72 -17.02
C PRO A 195 18.76 -3.55 -16.15
N GLU A 196 18.07 -2.39 -16.20
CA GLU A 196 18.36 -1.25 -15.34
C GLU A 196 18.13 -1.58 -13.86
N LEU A 197 17.06 -2.30 -13.54
CA LEU A 197 16.79 -2.75 -12.17
C LEU A 197 17.80 -3.78 -11.64
N CYS A 198 18.50 -4.48 -12.53
CA CYS A 198 19.59 -5.41 -12.16
C CYS A 198 20.92 -4.68 -11.92
N ASP A 199 21.15 -3.53 -12.54
CA ASP A 199 22.39 -2.77 -12.43
C ASP A 199 22.41 -1.89 -11.18
N ARG A 200 23.26 -2.25 -10.20
CA ARG A 200 23.41 -1.52 -8.93
C ARG A 200 24.02 -0.12 -9.09
N LYS A 201 24.68 0.14 -10.22
CA LYS A 201 25.24 1.47 -10.53
C LYS A 201 24.17 2.43 -11.02
N LEU A 202 23.19 1.92 -11.77
CA LEU A 202 22.07 2.70 -12.28
C LEU A 202 20.97 2.87 -11.25
N VAL A 203 20.63 1.81 -10.54
CA VAL A 203 19.57 1.80 -9.51
C VAL A 203 20.14 1.28 -8.21
N GLU A 204 20.36 2.17 -7.27
CA GLU A 204 20.85 1.82 -5.93
C GLU A 204 19.87 0.92 -5.19
N ASP A 205 20.38 0.15 -4.23
CA ASP A 205 19.58 -0.81 -3.47
C ASP A 205 18.40 -0.15 -2.74
N LYS A 206 18.61 1.03 -2.16
CA LYS A 206 17.56 1.80 -1.50
C LYS A 206 16.47 2.24 -2.48
N THR A 207 16.85 2.69 -3.66
CA THR A 207 15.93 3.09 -4.74
C THR A 207 15.13 1.90 -5.23
N LEU A 208 15.80 0.75 -5.46
CA LEU A 208 15.12 -0.47 -5.86
C LEU A 208 14.16 -0.96 -4.79
N GLU A 209 14.52 -0.94 -3.53
CA GLU A 209 13.64 -1.33 -2.42
C GLU A 209 12.33 -0.51 -2.41
N LEU A 210 12.41 0.80 -2.65
CA LEU A 210 11.22 1.64 -2.78
C LEU A 210 10.38 1.26 -4.01
N ILE A 211 11.00 0.99 -5.15
CA ILE A 211 10.28 0.57 -6.36
C ILE A 211 9.57 -0.76 -6.12
N LEU A 212 10.23 -1.71 -5.45
CA LEU A 212 9.61 -2.99 -5.08
C LEU A 212 8.40 -2.78 -4.15
N ASN A 213 8.54 -1.95 -3.13
CA ASN A 213 7.42 -1.63 -2.24
C ASN A 213 6.28 -0.92 -2.99
N ALA A 214 6.58 -0.01 -3.92
CA ALA A 214 5.57 0.64 -4.75
C ALA A 214 4.82 -0.38 -5.63
N ALA A 215 5.51 -1.37 -6.19
CA ALA A 215 4.87 -2.44 -6.96
C ALA A 215 3.93 -3.28 -6.08
N LEU A 216 4.30 -3.58 -4.83
CA LEU A 216 3.42 -4.24 -3.86
C LEU A 216 2.21 -3.37 -3.51
N ILE A 217 2.40 -2.06 -3.30
CA ILE A 217 1.31 -1.12 -3.04
C ILE A 217 0.37 -1.03 -4.26
N ALA A 218 0.91 -1.00 -5.48
CA ALA A 218 0.11 -0.99 -6.70
C ALA A 218 -0.77 -2.23 -6.84
N HIS A 219 -0.30 -3.38 -6.34
CA HIS A 219 -1.02 -4.65 -6.41
C HIS A 219 -1.96 -4.86 -5.20
N TYR A 220 -1.47 -4.67 -3.98
CA TYR A 220 -2.19 -4.98 -2.74
C TYR A 220 -2.86 -3.76 -2.07
N GLY A 221 -2.58 -2.56 -2.55
CA GLY A 221 -3.18 -1.33 -2.03
C GLY A 221 -2.72 -0.96 -0.62
N ARG A 222 -3.66 -0.40 0.12
CA ARG A 222 -3.45 0.11 1.48
C ARG A 222 -3.05 -0.94 2.50
N ALA A 223 -3.34 -2.21 2.23
CA ALA A 223 -2.95 -3.30 3.11
C ALA A 223 -1.43 -3.33 3.34
N MET A 224 -0.63 -2.89 2.34
CA MET A 224 0.82 -2.79 2.50
C MET A 224 1.24 -1.73 3.53
N LEU A 225 0.49 -0.63 3.67
CA LEU A 225 0.74 0.40 4.68
C LEU A 225 0.29 -0.01 6.10
N ALA A 226 -0.50 -1.08 6.21
CA ALA A 226 -0.98 -1.57 7.50
C ALA A 226 0.14 -2.25 8.30
N PHE A 227 1.13 -2.85 7.63
CA PHE A 227 2.27 -3.49 8.30
C PHE A 227 3.09 -2.50 9.13
N ASP A 228 3.30 -1.28 8.63
CA ASP A 228 4.01 -0.22 9.34
C ASP A 228 3.33 0.19 10.65
N ARG A 229 1.99 0.18 10.67
CA ARG A 229 1.21 0.51 11.87
C ARG A 229 1.32 -0.54 12.96
N LEU A 230 1.67 -1.76 12.63
CA LEU A 230 1.85 -2.84 13.59
C LEU A 230 3.19 -2.72 14.31
N GLU A 231 4.26 -2.34 13.61
CA GLU A 231 5.59 -2.14 14.19
C GLU A 231 5.63 -0.97 15.19
N GLY A 232 4.93 0.12 14.92
CA GLY A 232 4.86 1.27 15.81
C GLY A 232 4.03 1.07 17.09
N ARG A 233 3.51 -0.16 17.33
CA ARG A 233 2.67 -0.53 18.46
C ARG A 233 3.24 -1.65 19.35
N ALA A 234 4.40 -2.18 18.97
CA ALA A 234 5.19 -3.10 19.78
C ALA A 234 6.17 -2.32 20.65
#